data_99ec9ce8d6b40c83a24a37a149a97fac
#
_entry.id   99ec9ce8d6b40c83a24a37a149a97fac
#
_cell.length_a   1.000
_cell.length_b   1.000
_cell.length_c   1.000
_cell.angle_alpha   90.00
_cell.angle_beta   90.00
_cell.angle_gamma   90.00
#
_symmetry.space_group_name_H-M   'P 1'
#
loop_
_entity.id
_entity.type
_entity.pdbx_description
1 polymer ?
#
loop_
_entity_poly.entity_id
_entity_poly.type
_entity_poly.pdbx_seq_one_letter_code
_entity_poly.pdbx_strand_id
1 'polypeptide(L)'
;MFRVAEFEKKGGRQVFKGFAVAGYRMGQRGQLKHYRKKIETKDRRKKNYVELNLATGQTDLKGKMIYEKDLVLDKEENQVCRVDFCKGYAAFVLIASLLDFEFPLSFLDKRNQKFEVVGNIYEGKKK
;
A
#
# COMPACT_ATOMS: atom_id res chain seq x y z
N MET A 1 -6.45 -10.14 3.63
CA MET A 1 -7.11 -8.84 3.33
C MET A 1 -6.25 -8.04 2.36
N PHE A 2 -6.87 -7.36 1.44
CA PHE A 2 -6.17 -6.55 0.45
C PHE A 2 -7.02 -5.34 0.08
N ARG A 3 -6.41 -4.34 -0.54
CA ARG A 3 -7.10 -3.24 -1.20
C ARG A 3 -6.57 -3.11 -2.63
N VAL A 4 -7.34 -2.48 -3.49
CA VAL A 4 -6.97 -2.30 -4.91
C VAL A 4 -6.92 -0.82 -5.22
N ALA A 5 -5.75 -0.36 -5.65
CA ALA A 5 -5.55 1.00 -6.13
C ALA A 5 -5.96 1.04 -7.60
N GLU A 6 -6.93 1.88 -7.93
CA GLU A 6 -7.43 2.03 -9.29
C GLU A 6 -6.86 3.28 -9.94
N PHE A 7 -6.57 3.17 -11.23
CA PHE A 7 -6.01 4.27 -12.02
C PHE A 7 -6.90 4.54 -13.22
N GLU A 8 -6.95 5.79 -13.64
CA GLU A 8 -7.60 6.17 -14.90
C GLU A 8 -6.59 6.85 -15.81
N LYS A 9 -6.79 6.65 -17.12
CA LYS A 9 -5.88 7.21 -18.12
C LYS A 9 -6.31 8.63 -18.47
N LYS A 10 -5.44 9.60 -18.21
CA LYS A 10 -5.64 11.01 -18.55
C LYS A 10 -4.40 11.55 -19.23
N GLY A 11 -4.55 12.09 -20.45
CA GLY A 11 -3.44 12.66 -21.20
C GLY A 11 -2.29 11.68 -21.43
N GLY A 12 -2.58 10.40 -21.63
CA GLY A 12 -1.58 9.37 -21.82
C GLY A 12 -0.92 8.85 -20.54
N ARG A 13 -1.34 9.35 -19.38
CA ARG A 13 -0.81 8.94 -18.07
C ARG A 13 -1.85 8.20 -17.26
N GLN A 14 -1.36 7.29 -16.40
CA GLN A 14 -2.19 6.66 -15.39
C GLN A 14 -2.21 7.54 -14.15
N VAL A 15 -3.40 8.01 -13.78
CA VAL A 15 -3.59 8.87 -12.62
C VAL A 15 -4.36 8.10 -11.57
N PHE A 16 -3.90 8.17 -10.33
CA PHE A 16 -4.54 7.47 -9.23
C PHE A 16 -5.96 8.00 -9.03
N LYS A 17 -6.92 7.09 -9.07
CA LYS A 17 -8.35 7.41 -8.97
C LYS A 17 -8.87 7.22 -7.54
N GLY A 18 -8.28 6.32 -6.79
CA GLY A 18 -8.71 5.96 -5.45
C GLY A 18 -8.63 4.46 -5.23
N PHE A 19 -8.99 4.03 -4.03
CA PHE A 19 -9.09 2.61 -3.73
C PHE A 19 -10.48 2.10 -4.03
N ALA A 20 -10.55 0.91 -4.64
CA ALA A 20 -11.83 0.31 -5.00
C ALA A 20 -12.64 -0.05 -3.75
N VAL A 21 -13.94 0.21 -3.81
CA VAL A 21 -14.88 -0.15 -2.74
C VAL A 21 -15.31 -1.61 -2.86
N ALA A 22 -15.47 -2.10 -4.09
CA ALA A 22 -15.99 -3.45 -4.33
C ALA A 22 -15.62 -3.95 -5.73
N GLY A 23 -15.91 -5.21 -6.02
CA GLY A 23 -15.81 -5.77 -7.36
C GLY A 23 -14.58 -6.61 -7.61
N TYR A 24 -13.61 -6.62 -6.70
CA TYR A 24 -12.36 -7.37 -6.86
C TYR A 24 -12.33 -8.60 -5.96
N ARG A 25 -11.68 -9.64 -6.47
CA ARG A 25 -11.45 -10.88 -5.71
C ARG A 25 -10.12 -11.49 -6.11
N MET A 26 -9.58 -12.30 -5.21
CA MET A 26 -8.37 -13.08 -5.51
C MET A 26 -8.78 -14.43 -6.10
N GLY A 27 -8.15 -14.80 -7.22
CA GLY A 27 -8.30 -16.11 -7.79
C GLY A 27 -7.49 -17.16 -7.05
N GLN A 28 -7.65 -18.44 -7.44
CA GLN A 28 -6.98 -19.57 -6.78
C GLN A 28 -5.46 -19.49 -6.84
N ARG A 29 -4.92 -18.84 -7.87
CA ARG A 29 -3.48 -18.70 -8.07
C ARG A 29 -2.97 -17.34 -7.58
N GLY A 30 -3.76 -16.63 -6.78
CA GLY A 30 -3.40 -15.31 -6.29
C GLY A 30 -3.60 -14.18 -7.29
N GLN A 31 -4.16 -14.45 -8.47
CA GLN A 31 -4.42 -13.40 -9.45
C GLN A 31 -5.63 -12.56 -9.04
N LEU A 32 -5.54 -11.27 -9.30
CA LEU A 32 -6.62 -10.33 -9.02
C LEU A 32 -7.65 -10.37 -10.16
N LYS A 33 -8.93 -10.44 -9.82
CA LYS A 33 -10.03 -10.50 -10.79
C LYS A 33 -11.10 -9.47 -10.45
N HIS A 34 -11.77 -8.96 -11.47
CA HIS A 34 -12.91 -8.08 -11.33
C HIS A 34 -14.11 -8.71 -12.04
N TYR A 35 -15.30 -8.57 -11.46
CA TYR A 35 -16.49 -9.26 -11.97
C TYR A 35 -17.04 -8.66 -13.29
N ARG A 36 -16.64 -7.44 -13.65
CA ARG A 36 -17.16 -6.75 -14.85
C ARG A 36 -16.12 -6.41 -15.90
N LYS A 37 -14.84 -6.36 -15.55
CA LYS A 37 -13.83 -5.87 -16.48
C LYS A 37 -12.55 -6.70 -16.42
N LYS A 38 -11.87 -6.74 -17.55
CA LYS A 38 -10.52 -7.28 -17.60
C LYS A 38 -9.59 -6.24 -16.97
N ILE A 39 -8.77 -6.67 -16.03
CA ILE A 39 -7.83 -5.78 -15.33
C ILE A 39 -6.40 -6.07 -15.74
N GLU A 40 -5.54 -5.09 -15.56
CA GLU A 40 -4.13 -5.20 -15.88
C GLU A 40 -3.30 -4.71 -14.68
N THR A 41 -2.37 -5.54 -14.22
CA THR A 41 -1.49 -5.21 -13.09
C THR A 41 -0.03 -5.10 -13.47
N LYS A 42 0.31 -5.47 -14.71
CA LYS A 42 1.70 -5.52 -15.16
C LYS A 42 2.10 -4.38 -16.09
N ASP A 43 1.14 -3.74 -16.73
CA ASP A 43 1.40 -2.72 -17.72
C ASP A 43 0.55 -1.48 -17.45
N ARG A 44 1.20 -0.43 -16.96
CA ARG A 44 0.54 0.83 -16.64
C ARG A 44 -0.06 1.55 -17.85
N ARG A 45 0.29 1.12 -19.07
CA ARG A 45 -0.27 1.70 -20.30
C ARG A 45 -1.67 1.19 -20.60
N LYS A 46 -2.10 0.12 -19.96
CA LYS A 46 -3.41 -0.49 -20.22
C LYS A 46 -4.53 0.32 -19.56
N LYS A 47 -5.71 0.27 -20.19
CA LYS A 47 -6.87 1.07 -19.78
C LYS A 47 -7.34 0.78 -18.35
N ASN A 48 -7.34 -0.49 -17.95
CA ASN A 48 -7.86 -0.93 -16.65
C ASN A 48 -6.71 -1.30 -15.71
N TYR A 49 -5.72 -0.42 -15.59
CA TYR A 49 -4.59 -0.68 -14.71
C TYR A 49 -4.99 -0.55 -13.24
N VAL A 50 -4.59 -1.52 -12.45
CA VAL A 50 -4.79 -1.51 -11.00
C VAL A 50 -3.54 -2.05 -10.32
N GLU A 51 -3.35 -1.69 -9.04
CA GLU A 51 -2.29 -2.24 -8.19
C GLU A 51 -2.90 -2.85 -6.95
N LEU A 52 -2.45 -4.04 -6.62
CA LEU A 52 -2.86 -4.76 -5.41
C LEU A 52 -1.97 -4.34 -4.24
N ASN A 53 -2.59 -3.97 -3.13
CA ASN A 53 -1.88 -3.71 -1.88
C ASN A 53 -2.36 -4.72 -0.84
N LEU A 54 -1.44 -5.47 -0.27
CA LEU A 54 -1.75 -6.43 0.78
C LEU A 54 -1.79 -5.74 2.14
N ALA A 55 -2.71 -6.20 3.00
CA ALA A 55 -2.74 -5.75 4.39
C ALA A 55 -1.58 -6.38 5.15
N THR A 56 -0.94 -5.60 6.01
CA THR A 56 0.17 -6.08 6.83
C THR A 56 -0.29 -6.95 7.99
N GLY A 57 -1.58 -6.89 8.33
CA GLY A 57 -2.11 -7.55 9.52
C GLY A 57 -1.95 -6.72 10.78
N GLN A 58 -1.34 -5.54 10.68
CA GLN A 58 -1.14 -4.66 11.83
C GLN A 58 -1.90 -3.35 11.64
N THR A 59 -2.31 -2.76 12.76
CA THR A 59 -3.02 -1.49 12.78
C THR A 59 -2.14 -0.38 13.34
N ASP A 60 -2.45 0.85 12.96
CA ASP A 60 -1.75 2.01 13.48
C ASP A 60 -2.29 2.41 14.88
N LEU A 61 -1.79 3.51 15.41
CA LEU A 61 -2.18 3.99 16.75
C LEU A 61 -3.67 4.33 16.87
N LYS A 62 -4.35 4.56 15.74
CA LYS A 62 -5.79 4.85 15.71
C LYS A 62 -6.64 3.63 15.34
N GLY A 63 -6.03 2.46 15.24
CA GLY A 63 -6.71 1.24 14.88
C GLY A 63 -6.93 1.05 13.39
N LYS A 64 -6.33 1.89 12.55
CA LYS A 64 -6.44 1.79 11.11
C LYS A 64 -5.49 0.74 10.57
N MET A 65 -5.99 -0.16 9.72
CA MET A 65 -5.16 -1.20 9.09
C MET A 65 -4.06 -0.57 8.24
N ILE A 66 -2.84 -1.07 8.40
CA ILE A 66 -1.69 -0.66 7.60
C ILE A 66 -1.59 -1.59 6.39
N TYR A 67 -1.52 -1.00 5.19
CA TYR A 67 -1.36 -1.72 3.92
C TYR A 67 -0.01 -1.43 3.31
N GLU A 68 0.42 -2.30 2.40
CA GLU A 68 1.52 -1.96 1.49
C GLU A 68 1.25 -0.61 0.84
N LYS A 69 2.31 0.14 0.57
CA LYS A 69 2.27 1.45 -0.10
C LYS A 69 1.67 2.57 0.75
N ASP A 70 1.33 2.28 2.00
CA ASP A 70 0.96 3.33 2.94
C ASP A 70 2.18 4.15 3.34
N LEU A 71 1.94 5.41 3.65
CA LEU A 71 2.91 6.26 4.32
C LEU A 71 2.50 6.34 5.79
N VAL A 72 3.44 6.03 6.67
CA VAL A 72 3.20 6.07 8.12
C VAL A 72 4.16 7.07 8.76
N LEU A 73 3.63 7.85 9.67
CA LEU A 73 4.42 8.80 10.46
C LEU A 73 4.85 8.13 11.75
N ASP A 74 6.16 8.05 11.95
CA ASP A 74 6.74 7.70 13.24
C ASP A 74 6.69 8.95 14.12
N LYS A 75 5.80 8.98 15.10
CA LYS A 75 5.61 10.16 15.96
C LYS A 75 6.76 10.40 16.91
N GLU A 76 7.48 9.36 17.27
CA GLU A 76 8.63 9.49 18.16
C GLU A 76 9.81 10.17 17.44
N GLU A 77 10.11 9.72 16.21
CA GLU A 77 11.20 10.26 15.40
C GLU A 77 10.76 11.38 14.47
N ASN A 78 9.45 11.65 14.40
CA ASN A 78 8.85 12.61 13.47
C ASN A 78 9.28 12.37 12.02
N GLN A 79 9.22 11.12 11.58
CA GLN A 79 9.68 10.70 10.27
C GLN A 79 8.60 9.90 9.55
N VAL A 80 8.43 10.17 8.25
CA VAL A 80 7.50 9.43 7.41
C VAL A 80 8.23 8.27 6.76
N CYS A 81 7.65 7.07 6.87
CA CYS A 81 8.18 5.85 6.29
C CYS A 81 7.16 5.27 5.31
N ARG A 82 7.66 4.61 4.27
CA ARG A 82 6.84 3.84 3.34
C ARG A 82 6.75 2.39 3.78
N VAL A 83 5.57 1.79 3.69
CA VAL A 83 5.36 0.37 3.97
C VAL A 83 5.51 -0.40 2.67
N ASP A 84 6.37 -1.41 2.66
CA ASP A 84 6.57 -2.26 1.50
C ASP A 84 6.80 -3.70 1.93
N PHE A 85 6.71 -4.64 0.98
CA PHE A 85 7.03 -6.03 1.25
C PHE A 85 8.45 -6.32 0.74
N CYS A 86 9.30 -6.80 1.61
CA CYS A 86 10.67 -7.14 1.26
C CYS A 86 10.80 -8.67 1.08
N LYS A 87 11.13 -9.10 -0.13
CA LYS A 87 11.30 -10.51 -0.43
C LYS A 87 12.47 -11.13 0.34
N GLY A 88 13.52 -10.36 0.55
CA GLY A 88 14.70 -10.83 1.27
C GLY A 88 14.41 -11.23 2.71
N TYR A 89 13.52 -10.49 3.37
CA TYR A 89 13.08 -10.81 4.73
C TYR A 89 11.79 -11.64 4.77
N ALA A 90 11.13 -11.82 3.64
CA ALA A 90 9.80 -12.42 3.55
C ALA A 90 8.82 -11.74 4.51
N ALA A 91 8.89 -10.42 4.61
CA ALA A 91 8.12 -9.64 5.58
C ALA A 91 7.86 -8.23 5.08
N PHE A 92 6.85 -7.59 5.66
CA PHE A 92 6.63 -6.16 5.45
C PHE A 92 7.69 -5.36 6.19
N VAL A 93 8.14 -4.29 5.56
CA VAL A 93 9.19 -3.43 6.10
C VAL A 93 8.76 -1.97 6.03
N LEU A 94 9.36 -1.15 6.89
CA LEU A 94 9.27 0.30 6.81
C LEU A 94 10.54 0.84 6.17
N ILE A 95 10.37 1.67 5.16
CA ILE A 95 11.49 2.28 4.45
C ILE A 95 11.48 3.77 4.76
N ALA A 96 12.52 4.23 5.44
CA ALA A 96 12.70 5.64 5.76
C ALA A 96 13.31 6.34 4.56
N SER A 97 12.62 7.34 4.02
CA SER A 97 12.97 7.97 2.74
C SER A 97 14.32 8.69 2.72
N LEU A 98 14.84 9.09 3.89
CA LEU A 98 16.08 9.86 3.96
C LEU A 98 17.34 9.01 4.17
N LEU A 99 17.18 7.75 4.55
CA LEU A 99 18.32 6.92 4.97
C LEU A 99 18.42 5.60 4.22
N ASP A 100 17.55 5.33 3.26
CA ASP A 100 17.44 4.01 2.60
C ASP A 100 17.48 2.86 3.60
N PHE A 101 16.95 3.10 4.79
CA PHE A 101 17.01 2.14 5.87
C PHE A 101 15.73 1.33 5.91
N GLU A 102 15.87 0.01 5.81
CA GLU A 102 14.77 -0.93 5.90
C GLU A 102 14.79 -1.64 7.24
N PHE A 103 13.63 -1.72 7.90
CA PHE A 103 13.50 -2.54 9.10
C PHE A 103 12.15 -3.25 9.09
N PRO A 104 12.10 -4.52 9.53
CA PRO A 104 10.87 -5.29 9.49
C PRO A 104 9.79 -4.71 10.37
N LEU A 105 8.57 -4.64 9.82
CA LEU A 105 7.42 -4.14 10.56
C LEU A 105 7.10 -5.03 11.77
N SER A 106 7.41 -6.32 11.68
CA SER A 106 7.17 -7.28 12.77
C SER A 106 7.95 -6.96 14.05
N PHE A 107 9.08 -6.27 13.95
CA PHE A 107 9.81 -5.82 15.14
C PHE A 107 9.09 -4.70 15.89
N LEU A 108 8.03 -4.16 15.30
CA LEU A 108 7.36 -2.99 15.81
C LEU A 108 6.02 -3.32 16.46
N ASP A 109 5.71 -4.60 16.71
CA ASP A 109 4.43 -5.02 17.28
C ASP A 109 4.03 -4.21 18.51
N LYS A 110 4.99 -4.00 19.42
CA LYS A 110 4.75 -3.21 20.62
C LYS A 110 4.95 -1.72 20.41
N ARG A 111 5.45 -1.32 19.23
CA ARG A 111 5.77 0.08 18.88
C ARG A 111 4.83 0.65 17.84
N ASN A 112 3.90 -0.16 17.32
CA ASN A 112 2.93 0.31 16.32
C ASN A 112 2.06 1.45 16.85
N GLN A 113 1.97 1.58 18.17
CA GLN A 113 1.23 2.66 18.81
C GLN A 113 1.86 4.04 18.56
N LYS A 114 3.08 4.11 18.05
CA LYS A 114 3.72 5.37 17.68
C LYS A 114 3.59 5.70 16.19
N PHE A 115 3.05 4.78 15.39
CA PHE A 115 2.89 4.98 13.95
C PHE A 115 1.47 5.37 13.61
N GLU A 116 1.33 6.35 12.72
CA GLU A 116 0.04 6.78 12.21
C GLU A 116 0.06 6.77 10.69
N VAL A 117 -0.94 6.15 10.07
CA VAL A 117 -1.11 6.21 8.60
C VAL A 117 -1.47 7.65 8.22
N VAL A 118 -0.62 8.29 7.43
CA VAL A 118 -0.79 9.70 7.04
C VAL A 118 -1.00 9.87 5.54
N GLY A 119 -1.06 8.79 4.80
CA GLY A 119 -1.28 8.84 3.36
C GLY A 119 -0.85 7.55 2.71
N ASN A 120 -0.56 7.64 1.42
CA ASN A 120 -0.07 6.51 0.63
C ASN A 120 0.82 7.05 -0.49
N ILE A 121 1.56 6.16 -1.16
CA ILE A 121 2.50 6.60 -2.20
C ILE A 121 1.82 7.23 -3.42
N TYR A 122 0.53 6.96 -3.63
CA TYR A 122 -0.21 7.45 -4.81
C TYR A 122 -0.66 8.90 -4.63
N GLU A 123 -1.02 9.28 -3.42
CA GLU A 123 -1.54 10.62 -3.10
C GLU A 123 -0.53 11.48 -2.32
N GLY A 124 0.48 10.84 -1.74
CA GLY A 124 1.41 11.48 -0.85
C GLY A 124 0.88 11.60 0.58
N LYS A 125 1.59 12.38 1.39
CA LYS A 125 1.23 12.59 2.79
C LYS A 125 0.05 13.53 2.91
N LYS A 126 -0.97 13.11 3.65
CA LYS A 126 -2.09 13.97 4.01
C LYS A 126 -1.89 14.52 5.41
N LYS A 127 -2.15 15.79 5.56
CA LYS A 127 -2.10 16.44 6.87
C LYS A 127 -3.38 16.18 7.67
#